data_a89dc75fde87a63d1ca33b21e296a416
#
_entry.id   a89dc75fde87a63d1ca33b21e296a416
#
_cell.length_a   1.000
_cell.length_b   1.000
_cell.length_c   1.000
_cell.angle_alpha   90.00
_cell.angle_beta   90.00
_cell.angle_gamma   90.00
#
_symmetry.space_group_name_H-M   'P 1'
#
loop_
_entity.id
_entity.type
_entity.pdbx_description
1 polymer ?
#
loop_
_entity_poly.entity_id
_entity_poly.type
_entity_poly.pdbx_seq_one_letter_code
_entity_poly.pdbx_strand_id
1 'polypeptide(L)'
;MPAVFHSHLDNYPTSLLSANRGTTRNPLSRWDNTGKDWENESEDTKMKETVKTSRTAGYLEKIFRALNVKYFNGELEEPIITIQSTPRAYGHVTVAKAWQRGDTTRHELNIGAGTLARPIENVVATTLHECVHLWNLQNGIQDCSRGGAYHNKKFKEAAEARDLKISYDPRVGWSITEPTDALCEFILEQDWQDISMNRIEDFYAPRGKGAGDATGKPTGSNPNSHSIKYVCPCCHNSVRGTKVVRIKCADCDMMMTAQ
;
A
#
# COMPACT_ATOMS: atom_id res chain seq x y z
N MET A 1 13.47 -31.07 -37.03
CA MET A 1 12.81 -30.16 -37.97
C MET A 1 11.76 -29.38 -37.22
N PRO A 2 11.89 -28.06 -37.01
CA PRO A 2 10.89 -27.27 -36.33
C PRO A 2 9.83 -26.78 -37.31
N ALA A 3 8.57 -26.87 -36.93
CA ALA A 3 7.44 -26.35 -37.70
C ALA A 3 7.33 -24.83 -37.42
N VAL A 4 7.35 -24.06 -38.48
CA VAL A 4 7.13 -22.63 -38.50
C VAL A 4 5.63 -22.38 -38.67
N PHE A 5 4.98 -21.64 -37.79
CA PHE A 5 3.63 -21.14 -37.98
C PHE A 5 3.71 -19.65 -38.38
N HIS A 6 3.21 -19.35 -39.55
CA HIS A 6 3.08 -18.01 -40.12
C HIS A 6 1.83 -17.30 -39.59
N SER A 7 2.01 -16.04 -39.25
CA SER A 7 0.98 -15.06 -38.96
C SER A 7 0.18 -14.70 -40.23
N HIS A 8 -1.15 -14.73 -40.15
CA HIS A 8 -2.04 -14.09 -41.10
C HIS A 8 -2.61 -12.80 -40.51
N LEU A 9 -2.31 -11.71 -41.23
CA LEU A 9 -2.96 -10.41 -41.07
C LEU A 9 -4.25 -10.47 -41.89
N ASP A 10 -5.39 -10.27 -41.25
CA ASP A 10 -6.64 -10.03 -41.96
C ASP A 10 -7.26 -8.69 -41.56
N ASN A 11 -7.45 -7.93 -42.63
CA ASN A 11 -8.04 -6.63 -42.81
C ASN A 11 -9.34 -6.35 -42.07
N TYR A 12 -9.45 -5.16 -41.48
CA TYR A 12 -10.72 -4.50 -41.19
C TYR A 12 -11.06 -3.48 -42.26
N PRO A 13 -12.27 -3.49 -42.83
CA PRO A 13 -12.68 -2.48 -43.82
C PRO A 13 -13.15 -1.19 -43.14
N THR A 14 -12.61 -0.10 -43.64
CA THR A 14 -13.16 1.26 -43.49
C THR A 14 -14.41 1.40 -44.37
N SER A 15 -15.46 1.96 -43.82
CA SER A 15 -16.44 2.90 -44.37
C SER A 15 -17.80 2.73 -43.70
N LEU A 16 -18.38 3.81 -43.13
CA LEU A 16 -19.36 4.63 -43.82
C LEU A 16 -19.70 5.86 -42.96
N LEU A 17 -19.37 7.01 -43.50
CA LEU A 17 -19.96 8.29 -43.14
C LEU A 17 -21.43 8.29 -43.54
N SER A 18 -22.33 8.62 -42.60
CA SER A 18 -23.66 9.08 -42.95
C SER A 18 -24.03 10.29 -42.05
N ALA A 19 -24.08 11.42 -42.72
CA ALA A 19 -24.59 12.66 -42.22
C ALA A 19 -26.11 12.56 -42.00
N ASN A 20 -26.61 13.00 -40.85
CA ASN A 20 -28.02 13.35 -40.73
C ASN A 20 -28.16 14.77 -40.22
N ARG A 21 -28.68 15.65 -41.09
CA ARG A 21 -29.10 17.03 -40.84
C ARG A 21 -30.55 16.99 -40.37
N GLY A 22 -30.86 17.91 -39.46
CA GLY A 22 -32.20 18.38 -39.22
C GLY A 22 -32.57 18.32 -37.75
N THR A 23 -32.85 19.33 -37.13
CA THR A 23 -33.74 20.44 -37.19
C THR A 23 -33.66 21.23 -35.88
N THR A 24 -33.38 22.47 -35.99
CA THR A 24 -33.54 23.48 -34.96
C THR A 24 -34.98 23.54 -34.48
N ARG A 25 -35.23 23.27 -33.22
CA ARG A 25 -36.44 23.76 -32.52
C ARG A 25 -35.98 24.66 -31.39
N ASN A 26 -36.26 25.95 -31.60
CA ASN A 26 -36.16 26.99 -30.63
C ASN A 26 -37.24 26.76 -29.55
N PRO A 27 -36.94 26.60 -28.25
CA PRO A 27 -37.95 26.62 -27.22
C PRO A 27 -38.30 28.08 -26.93
N LEU A 28 -39.55 28.41 -27.17
CA LEU A 28 -40.20 29.64 -26.86
C LEU A 28 -39.90 30.12 -25.43
N SER A 29 -39.38 31.34 -25.34
CA SER A 29 -39.26 32.11 -24.11
C SER A 29 -40.64 32.25 -23.49
N ARG A 30 -40.83 31.67 -22.33
CA ARG A 30 -42.02 31.86 -21.50
C ARG A 30 -41.79 33.08 -20.64
N TRP A 31 -42.32 34.22 -21.06
CA TRP A 31 -42.40 35.45 -20.27
C TRP A 31 -43.46 35.25 -19.18
N ASP A 32 -43.14 35.52 -17.92
CA ASP A 32 -44.17 35.72 -16.91
C ASP A 32 -44.55 37.20 -16.88
N ASN A 33 -45.77 37.49 -16.43
CA ASN A 33 -46.38 38.82 -16.46
C ASN A 33 -45.79 39.80 -15.43
N THR A 34 -44.62 39.56 -14.86
CA THR A 34 -44.05 40.38 -13.79
C THR A 34 -42.79 41.15 -14.19
N GLY A 35 -42.30 41.00 -15.42
CA GLY A 35 -41.20 41.80 -16.00
C GLY A 35 -39.90 41.81 -15.21
N LYS A 36 -39.61 40.77 -14.44
CA LYS A 36 -38.31 40.59 -13.78
C LYS A 36 -37.45 39.68 -14.61
N ASP A 37 -36.34 40.22 -15.13
CA ASP A 37 -35.25 39.45 -15.64
C ASP A 37 -34.68 38.62 -14.48
N TRP A 38 -34.84 37.28 -14.56
CA TRP A 38 -34.05 36.38 -13.76
C TRP A 38 -32.66 36.38 -14.38
N GLU A 39 -31.77 37.18 -13.81
CA GLU A 39 -30.34 36.99 -14.05
C GLU A 39 -30.05 35.54 -13.71
N ASN A 40 -29.66 34.80 -14.72
CA ASN A 40 -29.19 33.42 -14.62
C ASN A 40 -27.87 33.50 -13.86
N GLU A 41 -27.94 33.52 -12.53
CA GLU A 41 -26.79 33.15 -11.73
C GLU A 41 -26.49 31.68 -12.10
N SER A 42 -25.59 31.52 -13.07
CA SER A 42 -24.88 30.30 -13.24
C SER A 42 -24.06 30.08 -11.95
N GLU A 43 -24.74 29.56 -10.92
CA GLU A 43 -23.98 28.82 -9.90
C GLU A 43 -23.20 27.77 -10.66
N ASP A 44 -21.96 28.12 -10.92
CA ASP A 44 -20.90 27.20 -11.28
C ASP A 44 -20.88 26.18 -10.15
N THR A 45 -21.69 25.14 -10.29
CA THR A 45 -21.75 24.01 -9.38
C THR A 45 -20.42 23.29 -9.60
N LYS A 46 -19.37 23.89 -9.02
CA LYS A 46 -18.05 23.30 -8.93
C LYS A 46 -18.27 21.92 -8.32
N MET A 47 -18.37 20.92 -9.20
CA MET A 47 -18.58 19.53 -8.75
C MET A 47 -17.54 19.25 -7.69
N LYS A 48 -17.99 19.05 -6.46
CA LYS A 48 -17.11 18.68 -5.35
C LYS A 48 -16.26 17.50 -5.80
N GLU A 49 -14.95 17.69 -5.83
CA GLU A 49 -14.01 16.63 -6.16
C GLU A 49 -14.26 15.43 -5.23
N THR A 50 -14.73 14.33 -5.80
CA THR A 50 -14.98 13.12 -5.02
C THR A 50 -13.68 12.36 -4.88
N VAL A 51 -13.12 12.33 -3.68
CA VAL A 51 -11.97 11.50 -3.35
C VAL A 51 -12.38 10.02 -3.37
N LYS A 52 -11.81 9.25 -4.30
CA LYS A 52 -12.09 7.82 -4.46
C LYS A 52 -10.80 7.02 -4.27
N THR A 53 -10.63 6.39 -3.13
CA THR A 53 -9.52 5.46 -2.85
C THR A 53 -9.49 4.27 -3.80
N SER A 54 -10.65 3.85 -4.33
CA SER A 54 -10.76 2.78 -5.32
C SER A 54 -10.01 3.06 -6.62
N ARG A 55 -9.80 4.32 -6.99
CA ARG A 55 -8.98 4.69 -8.16
C ARG A 55 -7.51 4.37 -7.94
N THR A 56 -6.99 4.68 -6.77
CA THR A 56 -5.60 4.39 -6.40
C THR A 56 -5.36 2.89 -6.27
N ALA A 57 -6.28 2.16 -5.63
CA ALA A 57 -6.20 0.70 -5.58
C ALA A 57 -6.23 0.07 -6.98
N GLY A 58 -7.17 0.49 -7.84
CA GLY A 58 -7.24 0.04 -9.22
C GLY A 58 -6.00 0.41 -10.06
N TYR A 59 -5.32 1.51 -9.72
CA TYR A 59 -4.07 1.89 -10.36
C TYR A 59 -2.92 0.96 -9.93
N LEU A 60 -2.80 0.66 -8.65
CA LEU A 60 -1.83 -0.32 -8.14
C LEU A 60 -2.09 -1.74 -8.69
N GLU A 61 -3.36 -2.13 -8.88
CA GLU A 61 -3.71 -3.38 -9.55
C GLU A 61 -3.23 -3.43 -10.99
N LYS A 62 -3.33 -2.33 -11.75
CA LYS A 62 -2.79 -2.23 -13.12
C LYS A 62 -1.27 -2.37 -13.11
N ILE A 63 -0.58 -1.70 -12.18
CA ILE A 63 0.87 -1.81 -12.00
C ILE A 63 1.24 -3.27 -11.71
N PHE A 64 0.58 -3.92 -10.76
CA PHE A 64 0.82 -5.33 -10.43
C PHE A 64 0.67 -6.23 -11.67
N ARG A 65 -0.43 -6.12 -12.43
CA ARG A 65 -0.68 -6.96 -13.61
C ARG A 65 0.40 -6.77 -14.68
N ALA A 66 0.84 -5.53 -14.93
CA ALA A 66 1.91 -5.26 -15.90
C ALA A 66 3.26 -5.83 -15.42
N LEU A 67 3.60 -5.69 -14.13
CA LEU A 67 4.79 -6.30 -13.54
C LEU A 67 4.72 -7.83 -13.58
N ASN A 68 3.55 -8.41 -13.32
CA ASN A 68 3.35 -9.85 -13.41
C ASN A 68 3.63 -10.37 -14.82
N VAL A 69 3.11 -9.70 -15.84
CA VAL A 69 3.38 -10.08 -17.24
C VAL A 69 4.86 -9.90 -17.59
N LYS A 70 5.47 -8.78 -17.23
CA LYS A 70 6.85 -8.43 -17.61
C LYS A 70 7.89 -9.33 -16.95
N TYR A 71 7.76 -9.59 -15.64
CA TYR A 71 8.81 -10.22 -14.82
C TYR A 71 8.49 -11.64 -14.36
N PHE A 72 7.23 -12.08 -14.49
CA PHE A 72 6.78 -13.38 -13.98
C PHE A 72 5.93 -14.14 -15.00
N ASN A 73 5.93 -13.74 -16.28
CA ASN A 73 5.17 -14.38 -17.37
C ASN A 73 3.68 -14.54 -17.09
N GLY A 74 3.10 -13.71 -16.22
CA GLY A 74 1.71 -13.83 -15.78
C GLY A 74 1.44 -14.96 -14.78
N GLU A 75 2.47 -15.58 -14.21
CA GLU A 75 2.33 -16.77 -13.35
C GLU A 75 2.01 -16.44 -11.89
N LEU A 76 2.10 -15.18 -11.47
CA LEU A 76 1.71 -14.80 -10.12
C LEU A 76 0.21 -14.91 -9.93
N GLU A 77 -0.21 -15.59 -8.87
CA GLU A 77 -1.60 -15.54 -8.41
C GLU A 77 -1.95 -14.11 -8.01
N GLU A 78 -3.02 -13.56 -8.57
CA GLU A 78 -3.44 -12.17 -8.30
C GLU A 78 -3.82 -12.01 -6.82
N PRO A 79 -3.11 -11.17 -6.04
CA PRO A 79 -3.43 -10.91 -4.65
C PRO A 79 -4.57 -9.90 -4.53
N ILE A 80 -5.07 -9.70 -3.33
CA ILE A 80 -5.88 -8.52 -3.02
C ILE A 80 -4.92 -7.36 -2.72
N ILE A 81 -4.99 -6.31 -3.54
CA ILE A 81 -4.20 -5.10 -3.33
C ILE A 81 -4.88 -4.24 -2.27
N THR A 82 -4.13 -3.88 -1.23
CA THR A 82 -4.61 -3.00 -0.16
C THR A 82 -3.69 -1.78 0.03
N ILE A 83 -4.25 -0.73 0.60
CA ILE A 83 -3.54 0.50 0.94
C ILE A 83 -3.77 0.75 2.42
N GLN A 84 -2.86 0.26 3.25
CA GLN A 84 -2.97 0.38 4.70
C GLN A 84 -1.67 0.95 5.27
N SER A 85 -1.73 1.47 6.49
CA SER A 85 -0.53 1.88 7.20
C SER A 85 0.37 0.69 7.47
N THR A 86 1.63 0.80 7.07
CA THR A 86 2.66 -0.23 7.28
C THR A 86 3.84 0.40 8.03
N PRO A 87 3.79 0.45 9.36
CA PRO A 87 4.86 1.06 10.13
C PRO A 87 6.23 0.45 9.83
N ARG A 88 7.19 1.28 9.45
CA ARG A 88 8.58 0.91 9.15
C ARG A 88 8.81 0.04 7.91
N ALA A 89 7.80 -0.11 7.04
CA ALA A 89 7.94 -0.78 5.76
C ALA A 89 7.17 -0.01 4.68
N TYR A 90 7.54 -0.19 3.43
CA TYR A 90 6.86 0.43 2.30
C TYR A 90 5.70 -0.42 1.77
N GLY A 91 5.73 -1.72 2.04
CA GLY A 91 4.73 -2.68 1.68
C GLY A 91 4.90 -3.99 2.44
N HIS A 92 4.04 -4.95 2.18
CA HIS A 92 4.19 -6.34 2.59
C HIS A 92 3.26 -7.28 1.82
N VAL A 93 3.64 -8.54 1.72
CA VAL A 93 2.79 -9.65 1.28
C VAL A 93 2.50 -10.56 2.48
N THR A 94 1.24 -11.00 2.61
CA THR A 94 0.88 -11.97 3.65
C THR A 94 1.35 -13.38 3.26
N VAL A 95 1.98 -14.09 4.20
CA VAL A 95 2.42 -15.48 4.00
C VAL A 95 1.21 -16.42 3.87
N ALA A 96 0.18 -16.20 4.68
CA ALA A 96 -1.08 -16.93 4.56
C ALA A 96 -2.03 -16.18 3.61
N LYS A 97 -2.91 -16.92 2.94
CA LYS A 97 -3.99 -16.33 2.14
C LYS A 97 -5.03 -15.73 3.08
N ALA A 98 -4.92 -14.42 3.32
CA ALA A 98 -5.70 -13.70 4.34
C ALA A 98 -7.11 -13.32 3.88
N TRP A 99 -7.37 -13.34 2.58
CA TRP A 99 -8.66 -12.96 2.00
C TRP A 99 -9.40 -14.15 1.45
N GLN A 100 -10.72 -14.21 1.69
CA GLN A 100 -11.62 -15.24 1.14
C GLN A 100 -12.73 -14.57 0.34
N ARG A 101 -12.98 -15.09 -0.85
CA ARG A 101 -14.11 -14.71 -1.71
C ARG A 101 -14.75 -15.97 -2.27
N GLY A 102 -15.92 -16.35 -1.74
CA GLY A 102 -16.52 -17.66 -2.01
C GLY A 102 -15.56 -18.76 -1.57
N ASP A 103 -15.27 -19.69 -2.47
CA ASP A 103 -14.36 -20.83 -2.21
C ASP A 103 -12.89 -20.51 -2.51
N THR A 104 -12.59 -19.29 -2.98
CA THR A 104 -11.22 -18.90 -3.31
C THR A 104 -10.60 -18.07 -2.20
N THR A 105 -9.33 -18.37 -1.90
CA THR A 105 -8.51 -17.59 -0.95
C THR A 105 -7.39 -16.87 -1.70
N ARG A 106 -6.98 -15.68 -1.20
CA ARG A 106 -5.96 -14.82 -1.83
C ARG A 106 -4.99 -14.29 -0.79
N HIS A 107 -3.75 -14.11 -1.21
CA HIS A 107 -2.77 -13.31 -0.47
C HIS A 107 -3.18 -11.83 -0.49
N GLU A 108 -2.73 -11.09 0.50
CA GLU A 108 -2.76 -9.63 0.50
C GLU A 108 -1.40 -9.10 0.06
N LEU A 109 -1.41 -8.13 -0.85
CA LEU A 109 -0.27 -7.29 -1.16
C LEU A 109 -0.64 -5.87 -0.73
N ASN A 110 -0.04 -5.41 0.34
CA ASN A 110 -0.27 -4.07 0.86
C ASN A 110 0.83 -3.11 0.45
N ILE A 111 0.45 -1.92 -0.02
CA ILE A 111 1.37 -0.79 -0.21
C ILE A 111 1.09 0.24 0.88
N GLY A 112 2.16 0.71 1.52
CA GLY A 112 2.08 1.61 2.67
C GLY A 112 1.39 2.93 2.32
N ALA A 113 0.27 3.22 2.98
CA ALA A 113 -0.54 4.41 2.73
C ALA A 113 0.22 5.73 2.92
N GLY A 114 1.17 5.78 3.86
CA GLY A 114 1.99 6.96 4.15
C GLY A 114 3.19 7.13 3.21
N THR A 115 3.35 6.27 2.21
CA THR A 115 4.51 6.27 1.31
C THR A 115 4.13 6.27 -0.18
N LEU A 116 2.85 6.51 -0.48
CA LEU A 116 2.33 6.55 -1.84
C LEU A 116 2.78 7.77 -2.64
N ALA A 117 2.96 8.93 -1.99
CA ALA A 117 3.39 10.17 -2.65
C ALA A 117 4.91 10.21 -2.95
N ARG A 118 5.62 9.08 -2.85
CA ARG A 118 6.98 8.96 -3.37
C ARG A 118 6.95 8.99 -4.91
N PRO A 119 8.09 9.31 -5.57
CA PRO A 119 8.20 9.15 -7.02
C PRO A 119 7.67 7.78 -7.46
N ILE A 120 6.97 7.74 -8.61
CA ILE A 120 6.30 6.53 -9.08
C ILE A 120 7.26 5.35 -9.23
N GLU A 121 8.51 5.61 -9.61
CA GLU A 121 9.57 4.60 -9.74
C GLU A 121 9.80 3.86 -8.41
N ASN A 122 9.75 4.58 -7.30
CA ASN A 122 9.92 4.01 -5.96
C ASN A 122 8.68 3.22 -5.51
N VAL A 123 7.48 3.65 -5.90
CA VAL A 123 6.24 2.90 -5.61
C VAL A 123 6.19 1.61 -6.42
N VAL A 124 6.57 1.68 -7.69
CA VAL A 124 6.66 0.51 -8.58
C VAL A 124 7.74 -0.46 -8.10
N ALA A 125 8.94 0.05 -7.74
CA ALA A 125 9.99 -0.79 -7.17
C ALA A 125 9.56 -1.48 -5.88
N THR A 126 8.78 -0.81 -5.02
CA THR A 126 8.16 -1.44 -3.85
C THR A 126 7.15 -2.52 -4.26
N THR A 127 6.28 -2.23 -5.22
CA THR A 127 5.30 -3.22 -5.71
C THR A 127 6.00 -4.44 -6.30
N LEU A 128 7.06 -4.26 -7.08
CA LEU A 128 7.86 -5.36 -7.64
C LEU A 128 8.59 -6.16 -6.55
N HIS A 129 9.10 -5.49 -5.50
CA HIS A 129 9.67 -6.15 -4.32
C HIS A 129 8.67 -7.12 -3.67
N GLU A 130 7.43 -6.68 -3.47
CA GLU A 130 6.36 -7.52 -2.93
C GLU A 130 5.96 -8.64 -3.91
N CYS A 131 5.99 -8.39 -5.22
CA CYS A 131 5.80 -9.42 -6.24
C CYS A 131 6.88 -10.52 -6.16
N VAL A 132 8.14 -10.17 -5.88
CA VAL A 132 9.24 -11.13 -5.67
C VAL A 132 8.96 -12.01 -4.46
N HIS A 133 8.47 -11.46 -3.35
CA HIS A 133 8.06 -12.25 -2.20
C HIS A 133 6.93 -13.22 -2.54
N LEU A 134 5.91 -12.74 -3.28
CA LEU A 134 4.79 -13.57 -3.71
C LEU A 134 5.27 -14.72 -4.60
N TRP A 135 6.17 -14.44 -5.55
CA TRP A 135 6.74 -15.45 -6.43
C TRP A 135 7.56 -16.50 -5.65
N ASN A 136 8.42 -16.06 -4.73
CA ASN A 136 9.20 -16.93 -3.87
C ASN A 136 8.29 -17.83 -3.02
N LEU A 137 7.23 -17.23 -2.45
CA LEU A 137 6.24 -17.96 -1.65
C LEU A 137 5.53 -19.06 -2.46
N GLN A 138 5.06 -18.72 -3.69
CA GLN A 138 4.40 -19.67 -4.58
C GLN A 138 5.33 -20.84 -5.01
N ASN A 139 6.64 -20.57 -5.10
CA ASN A 139 7.65 -21.57 -5.47
C ASN A 139 8.30 -22.27 -4.25
N GLY A 140 7.79 -22.05 -3.03
CA GLY A 140 8.33 -22.67 -1.82
C GLY A 140 9.74 -22.21 -1.46
N ILE A 141 10.16 -21.03 -1.94
CA ILE A 141 11.47 -20.45 -1.67
C ILE A 141 11.39 -19.60 -0.42
N GLN A 142 12.06 -20.00 0.64
CA GLN A 142 12.18 -19.19 1.85
C GLN A 142 13.20 -18.07 1.60
N ASP A 143 12.71 -16.87 1.37
CA ASP A 143 13.47 -15.67 1.05
C ASP A 143 13.69 -14.73 2.25
N CYS A 144 12.96 -14.95 3.34
CA CYS A 144 13.07 -14.21 4.59
C CYS A 144 13.32 -15.13 5.78
N SER A 145 13.87 -14.56 6.84
CA SER A 145 14.06 -15.16 8.16
C SER A 145 13.58 -14.21 9.28
N ARG A 146 13.74 -14.60 10.54
CA ARG A 146 13.32 -13.80 11.72
C ARG A 146 11.85 -13.36 11.65
N GLY A 147 10.95 -14.29 11.28
CA GLY A 147 9.53 -13.99 11.16
C GLY A 147 9.16 -13.04 10.01
N GLY A 148 9.92 -13.06 8.92
CA GLY A 148 9.69 -12.21 7.74
C GLY A 148 10.48 -10.89 7.75
N ALA A 149 11.13 -10.55 8.86
CA ALA A 149 11.78 -9.24 9.01
C ALA A 149 13.18 -9.13 8.38
N TYR A 150 13.79 -10.24 7.98
CA TYR A 150 15.17 -10.26 7.48
C TYR A 150 15.25 -10.95 6.12
N HIS A 151 15.57 -10.21 5.07
CA HIS A 151 15.69 -10.69 3.69
C HIS A 151 17.06 -11.38 3.48
N ASN A 152 17.05 -12.59 2.95
CA ASN A 152 18.25 -13.37 2.72
C ASN A 152 18.77 -13.21 1.27
N LYS A 153 19.84 -13.94 0.92
CA LYS A 153 20.43 -13.89 -0.42
C LYS A 153 19.51 -14.39 -1.53
N LYS A 154 18.58 -15.33 -1.23
CA LYS A 154 17.61 -15.82 -2.23
C LYS A 154 16.67 -14.72 -2.66
N PHE A 155 16.23 -13.87 -1.71
CA PHE A 155 15.47 -12.67 -2.05
C PHE A 155 16.26 -11.75 -2.98
N LYS A 156 17.53 -11.44 -2.60
CA LYS A 156 18.40 -10.58 -3.40
C LYS A 156 18.52 -11.09 -4.84
N GLU A 157 18.88 -12.35 -5.02
CA GLU A 157 19.07 -12.97 -6.33
C GLU A 157 17.79 -12.91 -7.18
N ALA A 158 16.64 -13.22 -6.57
CA ALA A 158 15.35 -13.17 -7.26
C ALA A 158 14.93 -11.74 -7.65
N ALA A 159 15.25 -10.76 -6.81
CA ALA A 159 14.92 -9.35 -7.02
C ALA A 159 15.84 -8.71 -8.08
N GLU A 160 17.16 -8.96 -8.00
CA GLU A 160 18.13 -8.44 -8.98
C GLU A 160 17.93 -9.04 -10.38
N ALA A 161 17.45 -10.27 -10.48
CA ALA A 161 17.05 -10.88 -11.76
C ALA A 161 15.80 -10.22 -12.38
N ARG A 162 15.16 -9.27 -11.70
CA ARG A 162 13.93 -8.56 -12.10
C ARG A 162 14.06 -7.05 -12.03
N ASP A 163 15.24 -6.55 -12.43
CA ASP A 163 15.50 -5.11 -12.56
C ASP A 163 15.35 -4.29 -11.26
N LEU A 164 15.60 -4.93 -10.12
CA LEU A 164 15.74 -4.25 -8.83
C LEU A 164 17.20 -4.21 -8.40
N LYS A 165 17.64 -3.08 -7.88
CA LYS A 165 18.93 -2.94 -7.21
C LYS A 165 18.74 -3.15 -5.71
N ILE A 166 19.46 -4.14 -5.14
CA ILE A 166 19.29 -4.54 -3.74
C ILE A 166 20.54 -4.24 -2.94
N SER A 167 20.39 -3.51 -1.84
CA SER A 167 21.46 -3.19 -0.90
C SER A 167 21.24 -3.86 0.46
N TYR A 168 22.34 -4.06 1.20
CA TYR A 168 22.35 -4.77 2.47
C TYR A 168 22.29 -3.82 3.66
N ASP A 169 21.44 -4.13 4.64
CA ASP A 169 21.41 -3.52 5.98
C ASP A 169 21.49 -4.63 7.03
N PRO A 170 22.37 -4.51 8.06
CA PRO A 170 22.55 -5.57 9.07
C PRO A 170 21.30 -5.93 9.88
N ARG A 171 20.32 -5.03 9.96
CA ARG A 171 19.08 -5.22 10.73
C ARG A 171 18.01 -5.98 9.95
N VAL A 172 17.89 -5.69 8.64
CA VAL A 172 16.82 -6.19 7.76
C VAL A 172 17.32 -7.05 6.59
N GLY A 173 18.65 -7.22 6.47
CA GLY A 173 19.27 -8.02 5.41
C GLY A 173 19.28 -7.31 4.05
N TRP A 174 19.05 -8.03 2.99
CA TRP A 174 19.03 -7.57 1.60
C TRP A 174 17.65 -6.97 1.26
N SER A 175 17.27 -5.89 1.91
CA SER A 175 15.92 -5.30 1.86
C SER A 175 15.85 -3.91 1.23
N ILE A 176 16.98 -3.17 1.19
CA ILE A 176 16.99 -1.82 0.61
C ILE A 176 16.87 -1.96 -0.90
N THR A 177 15.77 -1.46 -1.44
CA THR A 177 15.37 -1.66 -2.84
C THR A 177 15.34 -0.31 -3.57
N GLU A 178 16.01 -0.25 -4.71
CA GLU A 178 15.99 0.86 -5.65
C GLU A 178 15.65 0.34 -7.05
N PRO A 179 14.95 1.12 -7.90
CA PRO A 179 14.73 0.77 -9.29
C PRO A 179 16.05 0.81 -10.07
N THR A 180 16.21 -0.08 -11.06
CA THR A 180 17.27 0.05 -12.08
C THR A 180 16.82 0.96 -13.23
N ASP A 181 17.75 1.35 -14.09
CA ASP A 181 17.43 2.13 -15.29
C ASP A 181 16.43 1.37 -16.19
N ALA A 182 16.57 0.04 -16.32
CA ALA A 182 15.66 -0.79 -17.09
C ALA A 182 14.22 -0.80 -16.52
N LEU A 183 14.07 -0.81 -15.19
CA LEU A 183 12.75 -0.65 -14.57
C LEU A 183 12.18 0.75 -14.80
N CYS A 184 13.02 1.80 -14.70
CA CYS A 184 12.60 3.18 -14.98
C CYS A 184 12.14 3.35 -16.46
N GLU A 185 12.86 2.77 -17.41
CA GLU A 185 12.45 2.76 -18.83
C GLU A 185 11.09 2.07 -19.01
N PHE A 186 10.89 0.91 -18.38
CA PHE A 186 9.59 0.22 -18.42
C PHE A 186 8.45 1.07 -17.82
N ILE A 187 8.70 1.79 -16.72
CA ILE A 187 7.72 2.70 -16.12
C ILE A 187 7.32 3.82 -17.07
N LEU A 188 8.30 4.40 -17.77
CA LEU A 188 8.07 5.42 -18.78
C LEU A 188 7.25 4.88 -19.98
N GLU A 189 7.54 3.66 -20.46
CA GLU A 189 6.76 3.00 -21.51
C GLU A 189 5.29 2.79 -21.13
N GLN A 190 5.01 2.58 -19.86
CA GLN A 190 3.65 2.40 -19.33
C GLN A 190 2.92 3.73 -19.07
N ASP A 191 3.59 4.87 -19.22
CA ASP A 191 3.07 6.22 -18.89
C ASP A 191 2.51 6.32 -17.48
N TRP A 192 3.18 5.69 -16.50
CA TRP A 192 2.75 5.75 -15.11
C TRP A 192 3.13 7.08 -14.46
N GLN A 193 2.19 7.63 -13.71
CA GLN A 193 2.31 8.93 -13.07
C GLN A 193 2.34 8.81 -11.55
N ASP A 194 2.89 9.83 -10.89
CA ASP A 194 2.92 9.93 -9.43
C ASP A 194 1.54 9.84 -8.80
N ILE A 195 1.46 9.21 -7.65
CA ILE A 195 0.24 9.08 -6.87
C ILE A 195 0.14 10.28 -5.92
N SER A 196 -0.85 11.14 -6.14
CA SER A 196 -1.06 12.34 -5.32
C SER A 196 -1.63 12.05 -3.93
N MET A 197 -2.25 10.87 -3.74
CA MET A 197 -2.86 10.48 -2.47
C MET A 197 -1.79 9.95 -1.51
N ASN A 198 -1.76 10.46 -0.29
CA ASN A 198 -0.87 9.98 0.76
C ASN A 198 -1.54 10.10 2.12
N ARG A 199 -1.22 9.19 3.05
CA ARG A 199 -1.66 9.27 4.43
C ARG A 199 -0.63 10.03 5.26
N ILE A 200 -1.07 10.96 6.08
CA ILE A 200 -0.21 11.61 7.08
C ILE A 200 0.02 10.59 8.22
N GLU A 201 1.24 10.10 8.37
CA GLU A 201 1.56 9.00 9.27
C GLU A 201 1.75 9.41 10.75
N ASP A 202 1.82 10.70 11.06
CA ASP A 202 2.02 11.21 12.44
C ASP A 202 0.97 10.69 13.43
N PHE A 203 -0.22 10.29 12.96
CA PHE A 203 -1.25 9.66 13.77
C PHE A 203 -0.94 8.20 14.15
N TYR A 204 -0.01 7.55 13.44
CA TYR A 204 0.33 6.13 13.61
C TYR A 204 1.79 5.89 13.93
N ALA A 205 2.57 6.95 14.17
CA ALA A 205 3.90 6.77 14.75
C ALA A 205 3.75 5.87 15.98
N PRO A 206 4.42 4.70 16.03
CA PRO A 206 4.32 3.86 17.20
C PRO A 206 4.73 4.72 18.38
N ARG A 207 3.89 4.80 19.40
CA ARG A 207 4.24 5.41 20.69
C ARG A 207 5.34 4.56 21.35
N GLY A 208 6.47 4.48 20.65
CA GLY A 208 7.66 3.76 21.02
C GLY A 208 8.74 4.75 21.40
N LYS A 209 9.15 4.66 22.65
CA LYS A 209 10.30 5.30 23.27
C LYS A 209 11.34 5.82 22.28
N GLY A 210 11.49 7.17 22.24
CA GLY A 210 12.76 7.79 21.92
C GLY A 210 13.06 8.02 20.44
N ALA A 211 12.24 8.82 19.73
CA ALA A 211 12.83 9.78 18.80
C ALA A 211 13.09 11.05 19.65
N GLY A 212 14.26 11.15 20.20
CA GLY A 212 14.73 12.40 20.79
C GLY A 212 14.80 13.45 19.68
N ASP A 213 14.07 14.54 19.86
CA ASP A 213 14.32 15.77 19.11
C ASP A 213 15.82 16.09 19.19
N ALA A 214 16.41 16.44 18.05
CA ALA A 214 17.82 16.88 17.97
C ALA A 214 18.15 18.11 18.84
N THR A 215 17.18 18.66 19.58
CA THR A 215 17.32 19.80 20.50
C THR A 215 17.42 19.40 21.97
N GLY A 216 17.50 18.10 22.30
CA GLY A 216 17.86 17.64 23.65
C GLY A 216 16.82 17.89 24.74
N LYS A 217 15.56 18.23 24.43
CA LYS A 217 14.49 18.28 25.42
C LYS A 217 13.79 16.92 25.48
N PRO A 218 13.72 16.26 26.65
CA PRO A 218 12.89 15.07 26.80
C PRO A 218 11.44 15.47 26.64
N THR A 219 10.82 15.10 25.50
CA THR A 219 9.37 15.22 25.35
C THR A 219 8.72 14.22 26.27
N GLY A 220 7.98 14.77 27.22
CA GLY A 220 7.41 14.06 28.34
C GLY A 220 6.63 12.81 27.93
N SER A 221 6.80 11.78 28.73
CA SER A 221 5.92 10.61 28.78
C SER A 221 4.47 11.06 28.66
N ASN A 222 3.73 10.43 27.72
CA ASN A 222 2.29 10.67 27.57
C ASN A 222 1.61 10.52 28.95
N PRO A 223 0.98 11.58 29.52
CA PRO A 223 0.46 11.57 30.87
C PRO A 223 -0.73 10.59 31.07
N ASN A 224 -1.18 9.91 29.99
CA ASN A 224 -2.31 8.99 30.04
C ASN A 224 -1.95 7.50 29.94
N SER A 225 -0.67 7.12 29.98
CA SER A 225 -0.28 5.72 30.11
C SER A 225 -0.08 5.38 31.60
N HIS A 226 -1.18 5.29 32.35
CA HIS A 226 -1.18 4.93 33.78
C HIS A 226 -1.04 3.42 33.99
N SER A 227 0.01 2.81 33.47
CA SER A 227 0.34 1.43 33.78
C SER A 227 1.25 1.44 35.02
N ILE A 228 0.68 1.10 36.17
CA ILE A 228 1.36 0.97 37.44
C ILE A 228 1.99 -0.42 37.52
N LYS A 229 3.29 -0.49 37.81
CA LYS A 229 3.98 -1.76 38.02
C LYS A 229 3.89 -2.11 39.51
N TYR A 230 3.41 -3.30 39.81
CA TYR A 230 3.38 -3.87 41.16
C TYR A 230 4.43 -4.97 41.25
N VAL A 231 5.23 -4.96 42.30
CA VAL A 231 6.30 -5.93 42.54
C VAL A 231 6.09 -6.61 43.88
N CYS A 232 6.23 -7.93 43.90
CA CYS A 232 6.21 -8.69 45.15
C CYS A 232 7.54 -8.44 45.91
N PRO A 233 7.49 -8.00 47.18
CA PRO A 233 8.73 -7.73 47.92
C PRO A 233 9.49 -9.02 48.28
N CYS A 234 8.88 -10.20 48.17
CA CYS A 234 9.49 -11.48 48.50
C CYS A 234 10.12 -12.15 47.26
N CYS A 235 9.32 -12.44 46.23
CA CYS A 235 9.81 -13.19 45.04
C CYS A 235 10.11 -12.30 43.84
N HIS A 236 9.92 -10.99 43.93
CA HIS A 236 10.13 -10.01 42.85
C HIS A 236 9.28 -10.21 41.60
N ASN A 237 8.31 -11.14 41.61
CA ASN A 237 7.33 -11.24 40.54
C ASN A 237 6.60 -9.91 40.36
N SER A 238 6.32 -9.52 39.11
CA SER A 238 5.68 -8.25 38.85
C SER A 238 4.49 -8.37 37.92
N VAL A 239 3.46 -7.55 38.18
CA VAL A 239 2.29 -7.37 37.33
C VAL A 239 2.10 -5.90 37.00
N ARG A 240 1.35 -5.60 35.93
CA ARG A 240 1.00 -4.22 35.55
C ARG A 240 -0.52 -4.05 35.62
N GLY A 241 -0.95 -3.00 36.27
CA GLY A 241 -2.36 -2.59 36.33
C GLY A 241 -2.58 -1.23 35.73
N THR A 242 -3.73 -0.99 35.14
CA THR A 242 -4.14 0.32 34.58
C THR A 242 -4.84 1.21 35.64
N LYS A 243 -5.12 0.65 36.79
CA LYS A 243 -5.76 1.35 37.94
C LYS A 243 -5.00 1.02 39.23
N VAL A 244 -5.11 1.88 40.23
CA VAL A 244 -4.60 1.58 41.56
C VAL A 244 -5.48 0.48 42.18
N VAL A 245 -4.87 -0.66 42.42
CA VAL A 245 -5.53 -1.85 42.98
C VAL A 245 -4.64 -2.50 44.04
N ARG A 246 -5.25 -3.25 44.97
CA ARG A 246 -4.51 -4.08 45.92
C ARG A 246 -4.28 -5.44 45.27
N ILE A 247 -3.01 -5.81 45.09
CA ILE A 247 -2.63 -7.09 44.48
C ILE A 247 -1.83 -7.89 45.50
N LYS A 248 -2.17 -9.16 45.64
CA LYS A 248 -1.48 -10.10 46.51
C LYS A 248 -0.77 -11.15 45.66
N CYS A 249 0.48 -11.41 45.97
CA CYS A 249 1.22 -12.50 45.34
C CYS A 249 0.70 -13.83 45.92
N ALA A 250 0.21 -14.69 45.04
CA ALA A 250 -0.33 -15.99 45.48
C ALA A 250 0.79 -16.93 45.96
N ASP A 251 2.00 -16.80 45.41
CA ASP A 251 3.13 -17.69 45.78
C ASP A 251 3.73 -17.35 47.16
N CYS A 252 3.73 -16.08 47.52
CA CYS A 252 4.39 -15.59 48.74
C CYS A 252 3.41 -15.10 49.82
N ASP A 253 2.15 -15.07 49.50
CA ASP A 253 1.08 -14.52 50.37
C ASP A 253 1.31 -13.04 50.78
N MET A 254 2.14 -12.29 50.03
CA MET A 254 2.56 -10.92 50.31
C MET A 254 1.82 -9.91 49.45
N MET A 255 1.51 -8.73 50.02
CA MET A 255 0.98 -7.61 49.25
C MET A 255 2.06 -7.05 48.34
N MET A 256 1.75 -6.89 47.03
CA MET A 256 2.64 -6.28 46.06
C MET A 256 2.68 -4.76 46.20
N THR A 257 3.86 -4.18 46.03
CA THR A 257 4.08 -2.73 46.16
C THR A 257 4.09 -2.09 44.76
N ALA A 258 3.40 -0.95 44.62
CA ALA A 258 3.42 -0.15 43.41
C ALA A 258 4.78 0.55 43.24
N GLN A 259 5.31 0.53 42.00
CA GLN A 259 6.55 1.20 41.60
C GLN A 259 6.29 2.14 40.40
#